data_45d19239c9f4952f462a061e5bdadcbe
#
_entry.id   45d19239c9f4952f462a061e5bdadcbe
#
_cell.length_a   1.000
_cell.length_b   1.000
_cell.length_c   1.000
_cell.angle_alpha   90.00
_cell.angle_beta   90.00
_cell.angle_gamma   90.00
#
_symmetry.space_group_name_H-M   'P 1'
#
loop_
_entity.id
_entity.type
_entity.pdbx_description
1 polymer ?
#
loop_
_entity_poly.entity_id
_entity_poly.type
_entity_poly.pdbx_seq_one_letter_code
_entity_poly.pdbx_strand_id
1 'polypeptide(L)'
;MISTWYNERHQAEVHIHYQEKVEQVDNTKLIEAKEQAVAYNQTILPGAQDEDSFSKEALLSASENYGSLLNLAGDGIMGYVEIPTIGVTLPIYHGTNNSTLERGVGHLLGSSLPVGGESTHSVLTAHSGMASQKMFSDLDRLKIGDIFFLDVLGEKLAYQVDQIKTVLPYDTTFLQTEIGSDLCTLVTCTPFGVNTHRLLVRGTRIEYEEAEVIVEEKLETEEPVKSTWEQQYLQGILIGIGAVVILGLGLLVFWFVRRRRNG
;
A
#
# COMPACT_ATOMS: atom_id res chain seq x y z
N MET A 1 5.63 16.15 10.68
CA MET A 1 5.98 17.01 9.53
C MET A 1 7.40 16.77 9.02
N ILE A 2 8.48 16.94 9.83
CA ILE A 2 9.85 16.76 9.32
C ILE A 2 10.11 15.29 8.91
N SER A 3 9.69 14.32 9.70
CA SER A 3 9.87 12.88 9.37
C SER A 3 9.03 12.45 8.18
N THR A 4 7.81 12.94 8.06
CA THR A 4 6.90 12.63 6.93
C THR A 4 7.45 13.19 5.63
N TRP A 5 7.83 14.47 5.64
CA TRP A 5 8.47 15.12 4.50
C TRP A 5 9.79 14.44 4.07
N TYR A 6 10.60 14.02 5.05
CA TYR A 6 11.84 13.28 4.78
C TYR A 6 11.54 11.92 4.12
N ASN A 7 10.54 11.20 4.64
CA ASN A 7 10.16 9.89 4.11
C ASN A 7 9.51 9.99 2.72
N GLU A 8 8.65 10.98 2.49
CA GLU A 8 8.07 11.24 1.16
C GLU A 8 9.14 11.56 0.11
N ARG A 9 10.14 12.39 0.47
CA ARG A 9 11.28 12.64 -0.41
C ARG A 9 12.10 11.38 -0.66
N HIS A 10 12.36 10.62 0.38
CA HIS A 10 13.12 9.37 0.26
C HIS A 10 12.38 8.36 -0.64
N GLN A 11 11.08 8.23 -0.51
CA GLN A 11 10.26 7.38 -1.38
C GLN A 11 10.26 7.86 -2.83
N ALA A 12 10.18 9.17 -3.06
CA ALA A 12 10.30 9.74 -4.40
C ALA A 12 11.69 9.48 -5.02
N GLU A 13 12.77 9.63 -4.25
CA GLU A 13 14.13 9.32 -4.70
C GLU A 13 14.28 7.83 -5.04
N VAL A 14 13.73 6.94 -4.22
CA VAL A 14 13.76 5.49 -4.46
C VAL A 14 12.95 5.12 -5.71
N HIS A 15 11.81 5.78 -5.97
CA HIS A 15 11.01 5.59 -7.18
C HIS A 15 11.78 6.02 -8.45
N ILE A 16 12.38 7.21 -8.43
CA ILE A 16 13.20 7.69 -9.55
C ILE A 16 14.36 6.72 -9.82
N HIS A 17 15.02 6.26 -8.78
CA HIS A 17 16.12 5.31 -8.90
C HIS A 17 15.69 3.95 -9.49
N TYR A 18 14.49 3.45 -9.15
CA TYR A 18 13.92 2.26 -9.76
C TYR A 18 13.68 2.46 -11.26
N GLN A 19 13.05 3.59 -11.64
CA GLN A 19 12.79 3.91 -13.05
C GLN A 19 14.10 4.03 -13.85
N GLU A 20 15.10 4.74 -13.34
CA GLU A 20 16.42 4.82 -13.96
C GLU A 20 17.07 3.44 -14.13
N LYS A 21 16.93 2.54 -13.15
CA LYS A 21 17.45 1.19 -13.26
C LYS A 21 16.72 0.37 -14.31
N VAL A 22 15.39 0.44 -14.35
CA VAL A 22 14.59 -0.25 -15.38
C VAL A 22 14.99 0.23 -16.78
N GLU A 23 15.16 1.54 -16.99
CA GLU A 23 15.60 2.12 -18.26
C GLU A 23 17.01 1.66 -18.68
N GLN A 24 17.90 1.35 -17.73
CA GLN A 24 19.25 0.88 -18.00
C GLN A 24 19.36 -0.62 -18.21
N VAL A 25 18.31 -1.38 -17.85
CA VAL A 25 18.27 -2.85 -18.04
C VAL A 25 18.03 -3.16 -19.52
N ASP A 26 18.78 -4.12 -20.05
CA ASP A 26 18.57 -4.62 -21.39
C ASP A 26 17.14 -5.16 -21.54
N ASN A 27 16.47 -4.76 -22.63
CA ASN A 27 15.08 -5.15 -22.91
C ASN A 27 14.87 -6.69 -22.88
N THR A 28 15.88 -7.46 -23.26
CA THR A 28 15.84 -8.93 -23.19
C THR A 28 15.66 -9.41 -21.75
N LYS A 29 16.35 -8.78 -20.78
CA LYS A 29 16.22 -9.14 -19.36
C LYS A 29 14.87 -8.75 -18.79
N LEU A 30 14.29 -7.63 -19.25
CA LEU A 30 12.93 -7.22 -18.85
C LEU A 30 11.90 -8.24 -19.34
N ILE A 31 12.03 -8.70 -20.60
CA ILE A 31 11.17 -9.72 -21.18
C ILE A 31 11.32 -11.04 -20.41
N GLU A 32 12.54 -11.49 -20.15
CA GLU A 32 12.81 -12.72 -19.38
C GLU A 32 12.21 -12.63 -17.96
N ALA A 33 12.36 -11.50 -17.27
CA ALA A 33 11.80 -11.29 -15.94
C ALA A 33 10.27 -11.34 -15.96
N LYS A 34 9.64 -10.76 -17.00
CA LYS A 34 8.19 -10.81 -17.19
C LYS A 34 7.72 -12.24 -17.47
N GLU A 35 8.39 -12.96 -18.35
CA GLU A 35 8.07 -14.35 -18.68
C GLU A 35 8.17 -15.26 -17.45
N GLN A 36 9.19 -15.08 -16.62
CA GLN A 36 9.34 -15.80 -15.35
C GLN A 36 8.20 -15.48 -14.37
N ALA A 37 7.79 -14.22 -14.27
CA ALA A 37 6.67 -13.81 -13.42
C ALA A 37 5.32 -14.37 -13.94
N VAL A 38 5.11 -14.36 -15.25
CA VAL A 38 3.92 -14.97 -15.89
C VAL A 38 3.90 -16.48 -15.66
N ALA A 39 5.05 -17.15 -15.82
CA ALA A 39 5.15 -18.58 -15.56
C ALA A 39 4.84 -18.93 -14.10
N TYR A 40 5.31 -18.10 -13.14
CA TYR A 40 4.92 -18.23 -11.73
C TYR A 40 3.41 -18.07 -11.55
N ASN A 41 2.78 -17.05 -12.16
CA ASN A 41 1.34 -16.83 -12.06
C ASN A 41 0.52 -18.01 -12.59
N GLN A 42 1.02 -18.70 -13.62
CA GLN A 42 0.39 -19.92 -14.15
C GLN A 42 0.43 -21.11 -13.17
N THR A 43 1.33 -21.09 -12.18
CA THR A 43 1.37 -22.14 -11.13
C THR A 43 0.33 -21.90 -10.04
N ILE A 44 -0.20 -20.67 -9.94
CA ILE A 44 -1.24 -20.29 -8.99
C ILE A 44 -2.60 -20.56 -9.63
N LEU A 45 -3.11 -21.77 -9.46
CA LEU A 45 -4.35 -22.21 -10.12
C LEU A 45 -5.58 -21.49 -9.56
N PRO A 46 -6.50 -20.99 -10.43
CA PRO A 46 -7.80 -20.50 -10.02
C PRO A 46 -8.59 -21.62 -9.30
N GLY A 47 -9.10 -21.33 -8.10
CA GLY A 47 -9.90 -22.30 -7.32
C GLY A 47 -9.10 -23.35 -6.53
N ALA A 48 -7.77 -23.37 -6.63
CA ALA A 48 -6.91 -24.20 -5.78
C ALA A 48 -6.72 -23.64 -4.36
N GLN A 49 -7.45 -22.61 -4.01
CA GLN A 49 -7.41 -21.92 -2.70
C GLN A 49 -8.43 -22.49 -1.71
N ASP A 50 -8.66 -23.81 -1.75
CA ASP A 50 -9.16 -24.50 -0.56
C ASP A 50 -8.17 -24.30 0.58
N GLU A 51 -8.63 -24.33 1.82
CA GLU A 51 -7.79 -24.11 3.04
C GLU A 51 -6.47 -24.90 3.04
N ASP A 52 -6.37 -25.97 2.27
CA ASP A 52 -5.18 -26.79 2.05
C ASP A 52 -4.22 -26.28 0.94
N SER A 53 -4.63 -25.34 0.08
CA SER A 53 -3.78 -24.81 -1.00
C SER A 53 -2.71 -23.84 -0.52
N PHE A 54 -2.88 -23.29 0.67
CA PHE A 54 -1.79 -22.73 1.47
C PHE A 54 -1.00 -23.86 2.17
N SER A 55 -1.03 -25.09 1.63
CA SER A 55 -0.23 -26.15 2.18
C SER A 55 1.23 -25.70 2.22
N LYS A 56 1.87 -25.95 3.34
CA LYS A 56 3.27 -25.56 3.58
C LYS A 56 4.21 -26.01 2.47
N GLU A 57 3.86 -27.07 1.74
CA GLU A 57 4.62 -27.63 0.63
C GLU A 57 4.45 -26.86 -0.68
N ALA A 58 3.23 -26.40 -1.03
CA ALA A 58 3.00 -25.54 -2.18
C ALA A 58 3.64 -24.16 -1.98
N LEU A 59 3.54 -23.60 -0.77
CA LEU A 59 4.24 -22.37 -0.38
C LEU A 59 5.77 -22.52 -0.39
N LEU A 60 6.31 -23.67 -0.01
CA LEU A 60 7.75 -23.95 -0.01
C LEU A 60 8.28 -24.12 -1.44
N SER A 61 7.57 -24.84 -2.32
CA SER A 61 7.98 -24.99 -3.73
C SER A 61 7.86 -23.67 -4.51
N ALA A 62 6.84 -22.84 -4.24
CA ALA A 62 6.73 -21.50 -4.81
C ALA A 62 7.78 -20.53 -4.21
N SER A 63 8.28 -20.78 -3.00
CA SER A 63 9.19 -19.88 -2.29
C SER A 63 10.64 -19.96 -2.75
N GLU A 64 11.10 -21.07 -3.34
CA GLU A 64 12.53 -21.27 -3.68
C GLU A 64 13.08 -20.22 -4.67
N ASN A 65 12.25 -19.72 -5.59
CA ASN A 65 12.63 -18.69 -6.55
C ASN A 65 11.88 -17.35 -6.35
N TYR A 66 10.86 -17.31 -5.50
CA TYR A 66 9.99 -16.15 -5.35
C TYR A 66 10.76 -14.85 -5.07
N GLY A 67 11.73 -14.86 -4.17
CA GLY A 67 12.49 -13.67 -3.80
C GLY A 67 13.41 -13.12 -4.90
N SER A 68 13.63 -13.88 -6.00
CA SER A 68 14.39 -13.44 -7.17
C SER A 68 13.52 -12.88 -8.28
N LEU A 69 12.21 -13.23 -8.31
CA LEU A 69 11.30 -12.78 -9.34
C LEU A 69 11.05 -11.27 -9.22
N LEU A 70 11.08 -10.54 -10.34
CA LEU A 70 10.91 -9.08 -10.41
C LEU A 70 11.95 -8.27 -9.60
N ASN A 71 13.02 -8.88 -9.12
CA ASN A 71 14.06 -8.22 -8.32
C ASN A 71 15.25 -7.77 -9.19
N LEU A 72 14.99 -6.87 -10.14
CA LEU A 72 16.00 -6.43 -11.14
C LEU A 72 17.22 -5.76 -10.50
N ALA A 73 17.02 -5.02 -9.43
CA ALA A 73 18.07 -4.24 -8.77
C ALA A 73 18.78 -5.00 -7.64
N GLY A 74 18.26 -6.15 -7.22
CA GLY A 74 18.77 -6.91 -6.08
C GLY A 74 18.44 -6.28 -4.72
N ASP A 75 17.57 -5.27 -4.67
CA ASP A 75 17.15 -4.53 -3.47
C ASP A 75 15.79 -5.00 -2.91
N GLY A 76 15.16 -5.97 -3.58
CA GLY A 76 13.90 -6.58 -3.24
C GLY A 76 12.67 -5.83 -3.72
N ILE A 77 12.84 -4.76 -4.52
CA ILE A 77 11.73 -4.01 -5.11
C ILE A 77 11.25 -4.73 -6.36
N MET A 78 9.94 -5.06 -6.38
CA MET A 78 9.24 -5.68 -7.51
C MET A 78 8.67 -4.64 -8.47
N GLY A 79 8.33 -3.45 -7.96
CA GLY A 79 7.67 -2.38 -8.66
C GLY A 79 7.12 -1.35 -7.69
N TYR A 80 6.17 -0.53 -8.15
CA TYR A 80 5.51 0.51 -7.38
C TYR A 80 4.00 0.45 -7.50
N VAL A 81 3.30 0.83 -6.44
CA VAL A 81 1.87 1.15 -6.47
C VAL A 81 1.68 2.64 -6.33
N GLU A 82 0.87 3.21 -7.20
CA GLU A 82 0.47 4.62 -7.19
C GLU A 82 -1.05 4.72 -7.04
N ILE A 83 -1.52 5.54 -6.09
CA ILE A 83 -2.94 5.76 -5.80
C ILE A 83 -3.20 7.26 -5.79
N PRO A 84 -3.51 7.88 -6.95
CA PRO A 84 -3.58 9.33 -7.12
C PRO A 84 -4.60 9.99 -6.19
N THR A 85 -5.79 9.41 -6.04
CA THR A 85 -6.88 9.93 -5.18
C THR A 85 -6.45 10.24 -3.76
N ILE A 86 -5.52 9.45 -3.21
CA ILE A 86 -5.02 9.64 -1.84
C ILE A 86 -3.54 10.06 -1.81
N GLY A 87 -2.93 10.35 -2.96
CA GLY A 87 -1.54 10.83 -3.06
C GLY A 87 -0.53 9.86 -2.44
N VAL A 88 -0.58 8.58 -2.83
CA VAL A 88 0.31 7.52 -2.35
C VAL A 88 1.10 6.96 -3.51
N THR A 89 2.43 6.89 -3.38
CA THR A 89 3.35 6.16 -4.27
C THR A 89 4.32 5.39 -3.39
N LEU A 90 4.27 4.05 -3.46
CA LEU A 90 5.00 3.17 -2.54
C LEU A 90 5.68 2.02 -3.29
N PRO A 91 6.92 1.64 -2.91
CA PRO A 91 7.57 0.45 -3.43
C PRO A 91 6.87 -0.83 -2.98
N ILE A 92 6.81 -1.81 -3.88
CA ILE A 92 6.30 -3.15 -3.63
C ILE A 92 7.47 -4.08 -3.39
N TYR A 93 7.46 -4.78 -2.26
CA TYR A 93 8.47 -5.74 -1.85
C TYR A 93 7.91 -7.16 -1.75
N HIS A 94 8.80 -8.15 -1.76
CA HIS A 94 8.44 -9.54 -1.53
C HIS A 94 8.00 -9.80 -0.08
N GLY A 95 6.89 -10.53 0.06
CA GLY A 95 6.38 -11.00 1.35
C GLY A 95 5.72 -9.90 2.19
N THR A 96 5.17 -10.33 3.33
CA THR A 96 4.36 -9.50 4.22
C THR A 96 4.84 -9.53 5.66
N ASN A 97 6.15 -9.79 5.86
CA ASN A 97 6.75 -9.74 7.19
C ASN A 97 6.91 -8.30 7.69
N ASN A 98 7.11 -8.11 8.98
CA ASN A 98 7.18 -6.77 9.59
C ASN A 98 8.25 -5.89 8.94
N SER A 99 9.45 -6.43 8.66
CA SER A 99 10.53 -5.64 8.05
C SER A 99 10.21 -5.19 6.62
N THR A 100 9.41 -5.95 5.87
CA THR A 100 8.87 -5.55 4.58
C THR A 100 7.86 -4.42 4.72
N LEU A 101 6.87 -4.60 5.60
CA LEU A 101 5.77 -3.65 5.78
C LEU A 101 6.21 -2.32 6.43
N GLU A 102 7.33 -2.29 7.12
CA GLU A 102 7.97 -1.05 7.60
C GLU A 102 8.59 -0.22 6.47
N ARG A 103 8.93 -0.83 5.34
CA ARG A 103 9.58 -0.19 4.19
C ARG A 103 8.61 0.26 3.11
N GLY A 104 7.50 -0.45 2.93
CA GLY A 104 6.54 -0.19 1.86
C GLY A 104 5.41 -1.20 1.83
N VAL A 105 4.97 -1.49 0.62
CA VAL A 105 3.91 -2.46 0.34
C VAL A 105 4.52 -3.85 0.22
N GLY A 106 3.92 -4.84 0.86
CA GLY A 106 4.29 -6.24 0.75
C GLY A 106 3.37 -6.99 -0.20
N HIS A 107 3.95 -7.74 -1.13
CA HIS A 107 3.22 -8.69 -1.96
C HIS A 107 2.93 -9.98 -1.18
N LEU A 108 1.67 -10.41 -1.15
CA LEU A 108 1.26 -11.63 -0.44
C LEU A 108 1.75 -12.87 -1.20
N LEU A 109 2.64 -13.63 -0.58
CA LEU A 109 3.09 -14.92 -1.12
C LEU A 109 1.89 -15.84 -1.34
N GLY A 110 1.82 -16.48 -2.51
CA GLY A 110 0.70 -17.34 -2.92
C GLY A 110 -0.39 -16.60 -3.70
N SER A 111 -0.32 -15.27 -3.82
CA SER A 111 -1.10 -14.51 -4.82
C SER A 111 -0.28 -14.34 -6.11
N SER A 112 -0.94 -13.94 -7.21
CA SER A 112 -0.27 -13.67 -8.48
C SER A 112 0.71 -12.50 -8.35
N LEU A 113 1.90 -12.60 -8.96
CA LEU A 113 2.82 -11.49 -9.08
C LEU A 113 2.18 -10.32 -9.83
N PRO A 114 2.55 -9.07 -9.52
CA PRO A 114 1.85 -7.87 -9.99
C PRO A 114 2.22 -7.48 -11.44
N VAL A 115 2.23 -8.44 -12.35
CA VAL A 115 2.48 -8.25 -13.78
C VAL A 115 1.21 -8.30 -14.62
N GLY A 116 0.04 -8.46 -13.97
CA GLY A 116 -1.25 -8.62 -14.64
C GLY A 116 -1.39 -9.93 -15.41
N GLY A 117 -2.48 -10.01 -16.16
CA GLY A 117 -2.80 -11.14 -17.04
C GLY A 117 -4.14 -11.78 -16.71
N GLU A 118 -4.70 -12.49 -17.69
CA GLU A 118 -5.96 -13.19 -17.55
C GLU A 118 -5.87 -14.26 -16.45
N SER A 119 -6.91 -14.34 -15.62
CA SER A 119 -6.98 -15.26 -14.48
C SER A 119 -5.87 -15.05 -13.45
N THR A 120 -5.52 -13.79 -13.17
CA THR A 120 -4.58 -13.41 -12.12
C THR A 120 -5.24 -12.57 -11.03
N HIS A 121 -4.75 -12.69 -9.79
CA HIS A 121 -5.14 -11.85 -8.67
C HIS A 121 -3.92 -11.53 -7.81
N SER A 122 -3.38 -10.33 -7.93
CA SER A 122 -2.29 -9.85 -7.09
C SER A 122 -2.82 -9.25 -5.79
N VAL A 123 -2.18 -9.56 -4.67
CA VAL A 123 -2.58 -9.03 -3.35
C VAL A 123 -1.42 -8.26 -2.74
N LEU A 124 -1.67 -6.98 -2.50
CA LEU A 124 -0.70 -6.01 -2.01
C LEU A 124 -1.15 -5.47 -0.64
N THR A 125 -0.32 -5.59 0.38
CA THR A 125 -0.67 -5.15 1.73
C THR A 125 0.30 -4.12 2.27
N ALA A 126 -0.22 -3.13 3.01
CA ALA A 126 0.60 -2.17 3.73
C ALA A 126 -0.06 -1.78 5.06
N HIS A 127 0.74 -1.21 5.95
CA HIS A 127 0.26 -0.73 7.23
C HIS A 127 -0.77 0.40 7.10
N SER A 128 -1.67 0.47 8.07
CA SER A 128 -2.52 1.62 8.38
C SER A 128 -2.03 2.22 9.69
N GLY A 129 -1.77 3.54 9.71
CA GLY A 129 -1.49 4.25 10.96
C GLY A 129 -0.05 4.23 11.47
N MET A 130 0.94 4.15 10.60
CA MET A 130 2.32 4.39 11.00
C MET A 130 2.56 5.88 11.25
N ALA A 131 3.18 6.21 12.41
CA ALA A 131 3.47 7.61 12.77
C ALA A 131 4.46 8.30 11.82
N SER A 132 5.30 7.52 11.12
CA SER A 132 6.38 8.02 10.27
C SER A 132 6.04 8.06 8.78
N GLN A 133 5.03 7.31 8.34
CA GLN A 133 4.72 7.13 6.91
C GLN A 133 3.21 6.99 6.70
N LYS A 134 2.71 7.56 5.60
CA LYS A 134 1.29 7.52 5.24
C LYS A 134 0.81 6.10 4.92
N MET A 135 1.63 5.32 4.19
CA MET A 135 1.29 3.96 3.76
C MET A 135 -0.14 3.87 3.19
N PHE A 136 -0.94 2.89 3.62
CA PHE A 136 -2.35 2.73 3.25
C PHE A 136 -3.32 3.31 4.30
N SER A 137 -2.89 4.34 5.06
CA SER A 137 -3.71 4.94 6.13
C SER A 137 -5.02 5.56 5.64
N ASP A 138 -5.04 6.07 4.41
CA ASP A 138 -6.23 6.69 3.80
C ASP A 138 -6.91 5.76 2.76
N LEU A 139 -6.60 4.45 2.75
CA LEU A 139 -7.19 3.50 1.80
C LEU A 139 -8.71 3.39 1.92
N ASP A 140 -9.26 3.67 3.10
CA ASP A 140 -10.70 3.72 3.39
C ASP A 140 -11.45 4.87 2.70
N ARG A 141 -10.73 5.80 2.07
CA ARG A 141 -11.31 6.93 1.32
C ARG A 141 -11.54 6.62 -0.15
N LEU A 142 -10.97 5.52 -0.63
CA LEU A 142 -11.21 5.09 -2.00
C LEU A 142 -12.67 4.67 -2.18
N LYS A 143 -13.19 4.95 -3.36
CA LYS A 143 -14.55 4.63 -3.78
C LYS A 143 -14.52 3.72 -5.01
N ILE A 144 -15.62 3.03 -5.25
CA ILE A 144 -15.83 2.32 -6.52
C ILE A 144 -15.65 3.33 -7.68
N GLY A 145 -14.88 2.93 -8.68
CA GLY A 145 -14.52 3.76 -9.83
C GLY A 145 -13.20 4.53 -9.67
N ASP A 146 -12.59 4.57 -8.49
CA ASP A 146 -11.25 5.14 -8.31
C ASP A 146 -10.19 4.31 -9.02
N ILE A 147 -9.09 4.96 -9.38
CA ILE A 147 -7.99 4.32 -10.11
C ILE A 147 -6.77 4.21 -9.22
N PHE A 148 -6.06 3.09 -9.35
CA PHE A 148 -4.69 2.94 -8.91
C PHE A 148 -3.85 2.25 -9.98
N PHE A 149 -2.55 2.49 -9.95
CA PHE A 149 -1.60 1.98 -10.94
C PHE A 149 -0.56 1.09 -10.27
N LEU A 150 -0.06 0.11 -11.02
CA LEU A 150 1.16 -0.61 -10.71
C LEU A 150 2.19 -0.29 -11.80
N ASP A 151 3.40 0.09 -11.40
CA ASP A 151 4.56 0.27 -12.28
C ASP A 151 5.51 -0.90 -12.03
N VAL A 152 5.57 -1.84 -12.95
CA VAL A 152 6.35 -3.07 -12.81
C VAL A 152 7.12 -3.33 -14.11
N LEU A 153 8.44 -3.46 -14.02
CA LEU A 153 9.31 -3.64 -15.19
C LEU A 153 9.19 -2.52 -16.24
N GLY A 154 8.78 -1.29 -15.82
CA GLY A 154 8.53 -0.16 -16.70
C GLY A 154 7.18 -0.20 -17.43
N GLU A 155 6.33 -1.18 -17.14
CA GLU A 155 4.94 -1.23 -17.61
C GLU A 155 4.00 -0.68 -16.55
N LYS A 156 3.14 0.24 -16.94
CA LYS A 156 2.07 0.76 -16.09
C LYS A 156 0.79 -0.03 -16.30
N LEU A 157 0.32 -0.65 -15.23
CA LEU A 157 -0.92 -1.41 -15.19
C LEU A 157 -1.97 -0.62 -14.43
N ALA A 158 -3.10 -0.31 -15.07
CA ALA A 158 -4.18 0.48 -14.46
C ALA A 158 -5.30 -0.44 -13.95
N TYR A 159 -5.76 -0.18 -12.71
CA TYR A 159 -6.85 -0.91 -12.08
C TYR A 159 -7.92 0.06 -11.59
N GLN A 160 -9.17 -0.21 -11.96
CA GLN A 160 -10.33 0.53 -11.47
C GLN A 160 -10.97 -0.20 -10.30
N VAL A 161 -11.16 0.48 -9.18
CA VAL A 161 -11.80 -0.08 -7.97
C VAL A 161 -13.21 -0.55 -8.29
N ASP A 162 -13.44 -1.85 -8.15
CA ASP A 162 -14.72 -2.51 -8.40
C ASP A 162 -15.35 -3.10 -7.12
N GLN A 163 -14.56 -3.33 -6.08
CA GLN A 163 -15.06 -3.89 -4.83
C GLN A 163 -14.33 -3.33 -3.61
N ILE A 164 -15.09 -3.02 -2.53
CA ILE A 164 -14.56 -2.62 -1.23
C ILE A 164 -15.23 -3.49 -0.16
N LYS A 165 -14.42 -4.19 0.65
CA LYS A 165 -14.88 -5.11 1.70
C LYS A 165 -14.12 -4.90 3.00
N THR A 166 -14.80 -5.09 4.13
CA THR A 166 -14.17 -5.22 5.44
C THR A 166 -14.41 -6.62 5.95
N VAL A 167 -13.32 -7.34 6.22
CA VAL A 167 -13.33 -8.76 6.58
C VAL A 167 -12.51 -9.03 7.86
N LEU A 168 -12.66 -10.20 8.44
CA LEU A 168 -11.80 -10.66 9.53
C LEU A 168 -10.38 -10.98 9.01
N PRO A 169 -9.33 -10.91 9.85
CA PRO A 169 -7.94 -11.06 9.41
C PRO A 169 -7.60 -12.37 8.70
N TYR A 170 -8.35 -13.43 8.98
CA TYR A 170 -8.17 -14.77 8.40
C TYR A 170 -9.15 -15.10 7.28
N ASP A 171 -10.04 -14.17 6.92
CA ASP A 171 -11.00 -14.36 5.82
C ASP A 171 -10.34 -13.98 4.49
N THR A 172 -9.98 -14.98 3.70
CA THR A 172 -9.35 -14.84 2.39
C THR A 172 -10.31 -15.03 1.23
N THR A 173 -11.61 -15.17 1.49
CA THR A 173 -12.65 -15.48 0.49
C THR A 173 -12.61 -14.51 -0.70
N PHE A 174 -12.34 -13.23 -0.45
CA PHE A 174 -12.32 -12.18 -1.48
C PHE A 174 -10.94 -11.97 -2.15
N LEU A 175 -9.95 -12.81 -1.84
CA LEU A 175 -8.61 -12.78 -2.43
C LEU A 175 -8.40 -13.87 -3.48
N GLN A 176 -9.46 -14.62 -3.77
CA GLN A 176 -9.45 -15.73 -4.74
C GLN A 176 -9.24 -15.22 -6.16
N THR A 177 -8.52 -15.98 -6.97
CA THR A 177 -8.40 -15.73 -8.41
C THR A 177 -9.71 -16.05 -9.11
N GLU A 178 -10.19 -15.14 -9.95
CA GLU A 178 -11.38 -15.31 -10.78
C GLU A 178 -10.97 -15.62 -12.23
N ILE A 179 -11.53 -16.69 -12.82
CA ILE A 179 -11.22 -17.09 -14.19
C ILE A 179 -11.61 -15.98 -15.17
N GLY A 180 -10.69 -15.62 -16.06
CA GLY A 180 -10.89 -14.58 -17.06
C GLY A 180 -10.71 -13.15 -16.57
N SER A 181 -10.43 -12.95 -15.27
CA SER A 181 -10.23 -11.62 -14.69
C SER A 181 -8.75 -11.32 -14.44
N ASP A 182 -8.37 -10.06 -14.56
CA ASP A 182 -7.09 -9.51 -14.10
C ASP A 182 -7.37 -8.57 -12.92
N LEU A 183 -7.05 -9.05 -11.71
CA LEU A 183 -7.43 -8.41 -10.46
C LEU A 183 -6.20 -8.02 -9.63
N CYS A 184 -6.32 -6.91 -8.91
CA CYS A 184 -5.39 -6.51 -7.86
C CYS A 184 -6.16 -6.04 -6.62
N THR A 185 -5.82 -6.55 -5.43
CA THR A 185 -6.43 -6.13 -4.17
C THR A 185 -5.40 -5.46 -3.26
N LEU A 186 -5.71 -4.22 -2.86
CA LEU A 186 -4.98 -3.48 -1.84
C LEU A 186 -5.57 -3.81 -0.47
N VAL A 187 -4.71 -4.18 0.50
CA VAL A 187 -5.12 -4.65 1.83
C VAL A 187 -4.49 -3.80 2.92
N THR A 188 -5.28 -3.39 3.90
CA THR A 188 -4.77 -2.72 5.09
C THR A 188 -5.55 -3.10 6.35
N CYS A 189 -5.04 -2.76 7.53
CA CYS A 189 -5.73 -2.94 8.79
C CYS A 189 -6.81 -1.88 9.01
N THR A 190 -7.95 -2.26 9.59
CA THR A 190 -9.06 -1.34 9.92
C THR A 190 -9.80 -1.83 11.19
N PRO A 191 -10.48 -0.96 11.96
CA PRO A 191 -10.38 0.50 11.96
C PRO A 191 -8.98 0.98 12.36
N PHE A 192 -8.63 2.21 11.94
CA PHE A 192 -7.36 2.85 12.27
C PHE A 192 -7.04 2.76 13.78
N GLY A 193 -5.85 2.29 14.12
CA GLY A 193 -5.38 2.14 15.51
C GLY A 193 -6.00 0.98 16.31
N VAL A 194 -7.10 0.36 15.82
CA VAL A 194 -7.74 -0.82 16.44
C VAL A 194 -7.34 -2.12 15.76
N ASN A 195 -7.28 -2.13 14.42
CA ASN A 195 -6.71 -3.18 13.56
C ASN A 195 -7.38 -4.56 13.67
N THR A 196 -8.64 -4.63 14.09
CA THR A 196 -9.39 -5.88 14.28
C THR A 196 -9.84 -6.55 12.99
N HIS A 197 -9.90 -5.78 11.90
CA HIS A 197 -10.35 -6.25 10.59
C HIS A 197 -9.31 -5.91 9.50
N ARG A 198 -9.60 -6.35 8.29
CA ARG A 198 -8.86 -5.97 7.08
C ARG A 198 -9.81 -5.25 6.14
N LEU A 199 -9.37 -4.11 5.62
CA LEU A 199 -10.00 -3.42 4.51
C LEU A 199 -9.39 -3.96 3.22
N LEU A 200 -10.22 -4.42 2.31
CA LEU A 200 -9.88 -4.91 0.99
C LEU A 200 -10.44 -3.92 -0.04
N VAL A 201 -9.58 -3.36 -0.88
CA VAL A 201 -9.96 -2.51 -2.00
C VAL A 201 -9.46 -3.20 -3.27
N ARG A 202 -10.38 -3.85 -3.99
CA ARG A 202 -10.09 -4.58 -5.21
C ARG A 202 -10.28 -3.69 -6.43
N GLY A 203 -9.38 -3.82 -7.39
CA GLY A 203 -9.53 -3.25 -8.72
C GLY A 203 -9.45 -4.30 -9.80
N THR A 204 -10.21 -4.07 -10.86
CA THR A 204 -10.17 -4.81 -12.11
C THR A 204 -9.34 -4.04 -13.13
N ARG A 205 -8.54 -4.74 -13.93
CA ARG A 205 -7.70 -4.17 -14.99
C ARG A 205 -8.53 -3.38 -15.99
N ILE A 206 -8.05 -2.20 -16.36
CA ILE A 206 -8.57 -1.37 -17.46
C ILE A 206 -7.42 -0.88 -18.34
N GLU A 207 -7.72 -0.31 -19.49
CA GLU A 207 -6.72 0.31 -20.38
C GLU A 207 -6.10 1.55 -19.69
N TYR A 208 -4.79 1.73 -19.89
CA TYR A 208 -4.04 2.79 -19.20
C TYR A 208 -4.52 4.18 -19.61
N GLU A 209 -4.77 4.39 -20.90
CA GLU A 209 -5.23 5.68 -21.44
C GLU A 209 -6.62 6.06 -20.91
N GLU A 210 -7.52 5.09 -20.73
CA GLU A 210 -8.82 5.32 -20.10
C GLU A 210 -8.66 5.73 -18.62
N ALA A 211 -7.75 5.08 -17.91
CA ALA A 211 -7.46 5.38 -16.52
C ALA A 211 -6.90 6.78 -16.32
N GLU A 212 -5.98 7.25 -17.19
CA GLU A 212 -5.44 8.61 -17.12
C GLU A 212 -6.54 9.66 -17.23
N VAL A 213 -7.47 9.51 -18.19
CA VAL A 213 -8.59 10.42 -18.36
C VAL A 213 -9.46 10.48 -17.10
N ILE A 214 -9.81 9.33 -16.51
CA ILE A 214 -10.60 9.26 -15.27
C ILE A 214 -9.89 9.99 -14.13
N VAL A 215 -8.59 9.80 -13.99
CA VAL A 215 -7.79 10.44 -12.92
C VAL A 215 -7.71 11.95 -13.12
N GLU A 216 -7.44 12.42 -14.34
CA GLU A 216 -7.38 13.85 -14.66
C GLU A 216 -8.71 14.56 -14.36
N GLU A 217 -9.83 14.03 -14.86
CA GLU A 217 -11.18 14.57 -14.60
C GLU A 217 -11.48 14.63 -13.10
N LYS A 218 -11.07 13.62 -12.36
CA LYS A 218 -11.32 13.56 -10.93
C LYS A 218 -10.49 14.56 -10.15
N LEU A 219 -9.20 14.69 -10.46
CA LEU A 219 -8.30 15.66 -9.82
C LEU A 219 -8.69 17.12 -10.12
N GLU A 220 -9.31 17.38 -11.28
CA GLU A 220 -9.82 18.71 -11.62
C GLU A 220 -11.13 19.05 -10.90
N THR A 221 -11.99 18.05 -10.62
CA THR A 221 -13.34 18.26 -10.10
C THR A 221 -13.45 18.09 -8.59
N GLU A 222 -12.62 17.26 -7.97
CA GLU A 222 -12.65 17.01 -6.53
C GLU A 222 -11.53 17.79 -5.80
N GLU A 223 -11.87 18.42 -4.64
CA GLU A 223 -10.83 18.97 -3.76
C GLU A 223 -9.90 17.85 -3.27
N PRO A 224 -8.59 18.12 -3.12
CA PRO A 224 -7.64 17.14 -2.62
C PRO A 224 -8.14 16.52 -1.31
N VAL A 225 -8.17 15.22 -1.26
CA VAL A 225 -8.61 14.46 -0.08
C VAL A 225 -7.69 14.79 1.11
N LYS A 226 -8.20 15.58 2.06
CA LYS A 226 -7.44 15.92 3.29
C LYS A 226 -7.21 14.64 4.08
N SER A 227 -5.95 14.27 4.26
CA SER A 227 -5.55 13.06 4.97
C SER A 227 -6.15 13.02 6.39
N THR A 228 -6.85 11.94 6.74
CA THR A 228 -7.39 11.71 8.10
C THR A 228 -6.24 11.63 9.10
N TRP A 229 -5.12 11.07 8.69
CA TRP A 229 -3.92 10.96 9.49
C TRP A 229 -3.35 12.34 9.87
N GLU A 230 -3.23 13.26 8.90
CA GLU A 230 -2.76 14.64 9.18
C GLU A 230 -3.70 15.38 10.12
N GLN A 231 -5.02 15.23 9.92
CA GLN A 231 -6.02 15.86 10.80
C GLN A 231 -5.95 15.33 12.23
N GLN A 232 -5.84 14.01 12.41
CA GLN A 232 -5.73 13.39 13.74
C GLN A 232 -4.40 13.75 14.41
N TYR A 233 -3.31 13.80 13.66
CA TYR A 233 -2.00 14.21 14.16
C TYR A 233 -2.00 15.68 14.61
N LEU A 234 -2.53 16.58 13.80
CA LEU A 234 -2.68 18.00 14.16
C LEU A 234 -3.59 18.21 15.38
N GLN A 235 -4.70 17.49 15.45
CA GLN A 235 -5.58 17.50 16.62
C GLN A 235 -4.84 17.02 17.88
N GLY A 236 -4.07 15.94 17.79
CA GLY A 236 -3.24 15.44 18.90
C GLY A 236 -2.23 16.48 19.39
N ILE A 237 -1.55 17.18 18.47
CA ILE A 237 -0.62 18.27 18.81
C ILE A 237 -1.36 19.41 19.50
N LEU A 238 -2.49 19.86 18.96
CA LEU A 238 -3.27 20.97 19.55
C LEU A 238 -3.77 20.63 20.96
N ILE A 239 -4.23 19.40 21.17
CA ILE A 239 -4.65 18.91 22.50
C ILE A 239 -3.44 18.89 23.45
N GLY A 240 -2.28 18.40 23.00
CA GLY A 240 -1.05 18.36 23.78
C GLY A 240 -0.58 19.77 24.20
N ILE A 241 -0.56 20.72 23.27
CA ILE A 241 -0.22 22.12 23.54
C ILE A 241 -1.21 22.72 24.53
N GLY A 242 -2.52 22.49 24.32
CA GLY A 242 -3.57 22.96 25.25
C GLY A 242 -3.37 22.43 26.67
N ALA A 243 -3.05 21.16 26.84
CA ALA A 243 -2.78 20.56 28.16
C ALA A 243 -1.56 21.21 28.86
N VAL A 244 -0.47 21.46 28.12
CA VAL A 244 0.74 22.09 28.62
C VAL A 244 0.43 23.54 29.08
N VAL A 245 -0.33 24.27 28.28
CA VAL A 245 -0.74 25.66 28.65
C VAL A 245 -1.61 25.70 29.92
N ILE A 246 -2.58 24.79 30.04
CA ILE A 246 -3.44 24.67 31.20
C ILE A 246 -2.62 24.33 32.46
N LEU A 247 -1.69 23.37 32.36
CA LEU A 247 -0.80 23.03 33.46
C LEU A 247 0.11 24.21 33.86
N GLY A 248 0.66 24.92 32.88
CA GLY A 248 1.48 26.10 33.11
C GLY A 248 0.72 27.22 33.83
N LEU A 249 -0.52 27.52 33.42
CA LEU A 249 -1.39 28.49 34.08
C LEU A 249 -1.77 28.02 35.49
N GLY A 250 -2.06 26.75 35.69
CA GLY A 250 -2.34 26.18 37.01
C GLY A 250 -1.17 26.35 37.99
N LEU A 251 0.06 26.09 37.52
CA LEU A 251 1.29 26.27 38.30
C LEU A 251 1.53 27.76 38.63
N LEU A 252 1.29 28.68 37.70
CA LEU A 252 1.39 30.13 37.92
C LEU A 252 0.38 30.60 38.97
N VAL A 253 -0.89 30.18 38.86
CA VAL A 253 -1.93 30.51 39.86
C VAL A 253 -1.55 29.95 41.22
N PHE A 254 -1.11 28.68 41.30
CA PHE A 254 -0.67 28.07 42.55
C PHE A 254 0.51 28.82 43.16
N TRP A 255 1.50 29.22 42.37
CA TRP A 255 2.65 29.99 42.81
C TRP A 255 2.24 31.39 43.35
N PHE A 256 1.31 32.07 42.67
CA PHE A 256 0.78 33.37 43.06
C PHE A 256 -0.01 33.29 44.37
N VAL A 257 -0.88 32.28 44.53
CA VAL A 257 -1.65 32.04 45.75
C VAL A 257 -0.73 31.72 46.93
N ARG A 258 0.28 30.85 46.70
CA ARG A 258 1.28 30.50 47.72
C ARG A 258 2.10 31.72 48.17
N ARG A 259 2.49 32.60 47.24
CA ARG A 259 3.24 33.82 47.52
C ARG A 259 2.41 34.82 48.35
N ARG A 260 1.09 34.94 48.10
CA ARG A 260 0.18 35.78 48.90
C ARG A 260 -0.09 35.24 50.30
N ARG A 261 0.09 33.96 50.57
CA ARG A 261 -0.12 33.35 51.90
C ARG A 261 1.13 33.42 52.79
N ASN A 262 2.29 33.63 52.22
CA ASN A 262 3.58 33.64 52.91
C ASN A 262 4.19 35.06 53.03
N GLY A 263 3.54 36.10 52.59
CA GLY A 263 3.85 37.52 52.83
C GLY A 263 2.74 38.18 53.59
#